data_c029750e2c7a9cb47cee785f8c247027
#
_entry.id   c029750e2c7a9cb47cee785f8c247027
#
_cell.length_a   1.000
_cell.length_b   1.000
_cell.length_c   1.000
_cell.angle_alpha   90.00
_cell.angle_beta   90.00
_cell.angle_gamma   90.00
#
_symmetry.space_group_name_H-M   'P 1'
#
loop_
_entity.id
_entity.type
_entity.pdbx_description
1 polymer ?
#
loop_
_entity_poly.entity_id
_entity_poly.type
_entity_poly.pdbx_seq_one_letter_code
_entity_poly.pdbx_strand_id
1 'polypeptide(L)'
;VIDVQREYFDGALPISYPAGHLDQILEVMDVAHQSKIPIAVIRHHQPDPNSPIFRKGSEMWELHPEVAKRPYDCLIDKQLPGSFTGTDLESWLQSVSADTVTISGYMTHICCDTTARQAMHLGLKVEFLRDATGTLNIENTAGSVTAEQMHTAILTAQQMFISEVLSSEDWSKRL
;
A
#
# COMPACT_ATOMS: atom_id res chain seq x y z
N VAL A 1 -2.17 0.49 5.18
CA VAL A 1 -1.95 -0.77 4.46
C VAL A 1 -2.76 -0.74 3.19
N ILE A 2 -2.11 -0.71 2.02
CA ILE A 2 -2.75 -0.42 0.72
C ILE A 2 -2.89 -1.69 -0.10
N ASP A 3 -4.16 -2.02 -0.46
CA ASP A 3 -4.54 -3.01 -1.47
C ASP A 3 -3.92 -4.41 -1.28
N VAL A 4 -3.74 -4.89 -0.04
CA VAL A 4 -3.23 -6.24 0.21
C VAL A 4 -4.37 -7.24 0.03
N GLN A 5 -4.75 -7.44 -1.24
CA GLN A 5 -5.90 -8.24 -1.69
C GLN A 5 -5.46 -9.52 -2.36
N ARG A 6 -6.32 -10.52 -2.39
CA ARG A 6 -6.04 -11.84 -2.98
C ARG A 6 -5.65 -11.80 -4.46
N GLU A 7 -6.07 -10.77 -5.20
CA GLU A 7 -5.67 -10.53 -6.60
C GLU A 7 -4.14 -10.52 -6.78
N TYR A 8 -3.40 -10.04 -5.77
CA TYR A 8 -1.95 -9.95 -5.77
C TYR A 8 -1.22 -11.22 -5.32
N PHE A 9 -1.96 -12.30 -5.06
CA PHE A 9 -1.42 -13.61 -4.62
C PHE A 9 -1.96 -14.74 -5.50
N ASP A 10 -3.26 -14.97 -5.44
CA ASP A 10 -3.94 -16.07 -6.13
C ASP A 10 -4.57 -15.62 -7.47
N GLY A 11 -4.60 -14.31 -7.73
CA GLY A 11 -5.22 -13.70 -8.91
C GLY A 11 -4.27 -13.49 -10.10
N ALA A 12 -4.61 -12.51 -10.93
CA ALA A 12 -3.92 -12.25 -12.19
C ALA A 12 -2.63 -11.40 -12.03
N LEU A 13 -2.40 -10.81 -10.86
CA LEU A 13 -1.31 -9.84 -10.64
C LEU A 13 -0.38 -10.24 -9.48
N PRO A 14 0.20 -11.46 -9.46
CA PRO A 14 1.00 -11.92 -8.32
C PRO A 14 2.23 -11.04 -8.12
N ILE A 15 2.38 -10.50 -6.91
CA ILE A 15 3.55 -9.71 -6.51
C ILE A 15 4.77 -10.63 -6.45
N SER A 16 5.86 -10.20 -7.07
CA SER A 16 7.08 -11.01 -7.19
C SER A 16 8.31 -10.42 -6.49
N TYR A 17 8.26 -9.15 -6.08
CA TYR A 17 9.39 -8.47 -5.45
C TYR A 17 8.92 -7.36 -4.46
N PRO A 18 9.63 -7.18 -3.32
CA PRO A 18 10.71 -8.03 -2.78
C PRO A 18 10.19 -9.36 -2.21
N ALA A 19 11.08 -10.32 -2.00
CA ALA A 19 10.72 -11.55 -1.29
C ALA A 19 10.35 -11.23 0.17
N GLY A 20 9.36 -11.93 0.73
CA GLY A 20 8.93 -11.74 2.11
C GLY A 20 8.08 -10.47 2.36
N HIS A 21 7.70 -9.75 1.31
CA HIS A 21 6.92 -8.51 1.42
C HIS A 21 5.64 -8.65 2.27
N LEU A 22 4.93 -9.78 2.16
CA LEU A 22 3.74 -10.00 2.96
C LEU A 22 4.08 -10.13 4.45
N ASP A 23 5.11 -10.91 4.79
CA ASP A 23 5.51 -11.10 6.19
C ASP A 23 5.89 -9.74 6.83
N GLN A 24 6.58 -8.87 6.08
CA GLN A 24 6.90 -7.52 6.54
C GLN A 24 5.65 -6.66 6.72
N ILE A 25 4.67 -6.72 5.81
CA ILE A 25 3.39 -6.01 5.98
C ILE A 25 2.68 -6.47 7.26
N LEU A 26 2.64 -7.78 7.49
CA LEU A 26 1.97 -8.35 8.66
C LEU A 26 2.67 -7.96 9.96
N GLU A 27 4.01 -7.99 9.99
CA GLU A 27 4.82 -7.55 11.13
C GLU A 27 4.59 -6.06 11.43
N VAL A 28 4.59 -5.21 10.41
CA VAL A 28 4.31 -3.77 10.55
C VAL A 28 2.91 -3.52 11.15
N MET A 29 1.89 -4.27 10.71
CA MET A 29 0.55 -4.18 11.31
C MET A 29 0.55 -4.59 12.78
N ASP A 30 1.25 -5.66 13.12
CA ASP A 30 1.32 -6.16 14.50
C ASP A 30 2.06 -5.16 15.41
N VAL A 31 3.17 -4.57 14.94
CA VAL A 31 3.93 -3.54 15.67
C VAL A 31 3.11 -2.25 15.82
N ALA A 32 2.43 -1.79 14.76
CA ALA A 32 1.56 -0.61 14.82
C ALA A 32 0.45 -0.79 15.86
N HIS A 33 -0.22 -1.94 15.85
CA HIS A 33 -1.26 -2.24 16.83
C HIS A 33 -0.73 -2.25 18.28
N GLN A 34 0.42 -2.90 18.53
CA GLN A 34 1.05 -2.93 19.85
C GLN A 34 1.45 -1.53 20.32
N SER A 35 1.91 -0.68 19.40
CA SER A 35 2.31 0.70 19.66
C SER A 35 1.14 1.69 19.67
N LYS A 36 -0.11 1.21 19.47
CA LYS A 36 -1.34 2.02 19.40
C LYS A 36 -1.32 3.06 18.28
N ILE A 37 -0.65 2.75 17.17
CA ILE A 37 -0.70 3.55 15.96
C ILE A 37 -1.95 3.16 15.17
N PRO A 38 -2.81 4.13 14.81
CA PRO A 38 -4.02 3.84 14.06
C PRO A 38 -3.72 3.23 12.69
N ILE A 39 -4.45 2.18 12.31
CA ILE A 39 -4.25 1.43 11.07
C ILE A 39 -5.43 1.63 10.13
N ALA A 40 -5.19 2.25 8.98
CA ALA A 40 -6.13 2.24 7.85
C ALA A 40 -5.77 1.12 6.87
N VAL A 41 -6.74 0.29 6.55
CA VAL A 41 -6.65 -0.69 5.47
C VAL A 41 -7.41 -0.16 4.26
N ILE A 42 -6.74 -0.13 3.13
CA ILE A 42 -7.30 0.32 1.86
C ILE A 42 -7.55 -0.89 0.97
N ARG A 43 -8.67 -0.89 0.25
CA ARG A 43 -9.04 -1.95 -0.68
C ARG A 43 -9.49 -1.36 -2.01
N HIS A 44 -8.83 -1.74 -3.08
CA HIS A 44 -9.13 -1.27 -4.43
C HIS A 44 -10.25 -2.11 -5.08
N HIS A 45 -11.10 -1.47 -5.86
CA HIS A 45 -11.97 -2.15 -6.82
C HIS A 45 -12.10 -1.37 -8.11
N GLN A 46 -12.26 -2.08 -9.21
CA GLN A 46 -12.56 -1.47 -10.50
C GLN A 46 -14.02 -0.98 -10.52
N PRO A 47 -14.28 0.16 -11.19
CA PRO A 47 -15.65 0.67 -11.35
C PRO A 47 -16.51 -0.21 -12.27
N ASP A 48 -15.90 -0.91 -13.22
CA ASP A 48 -16.61 -1.84 -14.11
C ASP A 48 -16.98 -3.13 -13.35
N PRO A 49 -18.27 -3.47 -13.19
CA PRO A 49 -18.71 -4.68 -12.50
C PRO A 49 -18.32 -5.97 -13.23
N ASN A 50 -17.87 -5.89 -14.48
CA ASN A 50 -17.37 -7.03 -15.25
C ASN A 50 -15.87 -7.08 -15.36
N SER A 51 -15.14 -6.25 -14.62
CA SER A 51 -13.68 -6.24 -14.64
C SER A 51 -13.11 -7.63 -14.37
N PRO A 52 -12.11 -8.08 -15.14
CA PRO A 52 -11.44 -9.36 -14.90
C PRO A 52 -10.58 -9.34 -13.63
N ILE A 53 -10.21 -8.15 -13.12
CA ILE A 53 -9.40 -7.97 -11.90
C ILE A 53 -10.11 -7.03 -10.92
N PHE A 54 -9.89 -7.20 -9.64
CA PHE A 54 -10.46 -6.35 -8.57
C PHE A 54 -11.97 -6.11 -8.70
N ARG A 55 -12.70 -7.09 -9.20
CA ARG A 55 -14.16 -7.01 -9.32
C ARG A 55 -14.79 -7.05 -7.93
N LYS A 56 -15.46 -5.97 -7.55
CA LYS A 56 -16.09 -5.86 -6.22
C LYS A 56 -17.02 -7.04 -5.94
N GLY A 57 -16.84 -7.67 -4.77
CA GLY A 57 -17.59 -8.85 -4.35
C GLY A 57 -17.06 -10.19 -4.90
N SER A 58 -15.99 -10.20 -5.69
CA SER A 58 -15.30 -11.45 -6.08
C SER A 58 -14.34 -11.88 -4.98
N GLU A 59 -13.97 -13.16 -4.99
CA GLU A 59 -12.98 -13.72 -4.06
C GLU A 59 -11.62 -13.00 -4.18
N MET A 60 -11.18 -12.69 -5.40
CA MET A 60 -9.90 -12.02 -5.65
C MET A 60 -9.88 -10.55 -5.17
N TRP A 61 -11.05 -9.93 -5.05
CA TRP A 61 -11.16 -8.59 -4.48
C TRP A 61 -10.99 -8.57 -2.95
N GLU A 62 -11.26 -9.66 -2.25
CA GLU A 62 -11.15 -9.69 -0.79
C GLU A 62 -9.71 -9.44 -0.33
N LEU A 63 -9.57 -8.92 0.88
CA LEU A 63 -8.28 -8.79 1.55
C LEU A 63 -7.60 -10.16 1.67
N HIS A 64 -6.28 -10.15 1.65
CA HIS A 64 -5.52 -11.34 2.01
C HIS A 64 -5.95 -11.82 3.41
N PRO A 65 -6.19 -13.13 3.61
CA PRO A 65 -6.75 -13.65 4.88
C PRO A 65 -5.96 -13.23 6.12
N GLU A 66 -4.64 -13.18 6.03
CA GLU A 66 -3.79 -12.79 7.16
C GLU A 66 -3.90 -11.29 7.50
N VAL A 67 -4.16 -10.43 6.52
CA VAL A 67 -4.47 -9.01 6.76
C VAL A 67 -5.86 -8.86 7.36
N ALA A 68 -6.85 -9.58 6.82
CA ALA A 68 -8.23 -9.52 7.30
C ALA A 68 -8.41 -9.99 8.75
N LYS A 69 -7.53 -10.86 9.25
CA LYS A 69 -7.54 -11.34 10.64
C LYS A 69 -6.94 -10.35 11.65
N ARG A 70 -6.13 -9.39 11.19
CA ARG A 70 -5.45 -8.45 12.06
C ARG A 70 -6.34 -7.27 12.42
N PRO A 71 -6.18 -6.68 13.60
CA PRO A 71 -6.92 -5.47 13.96
C PRO A 71 -6.52 -4.29 13.06
N TYR A 72 -7.52 -3.52 12.66
CA TYR A 72 -7.37 -2.23 12.00
C TYR A 72 -8.51 -1.30 12.43
N ASP A 73 -8.29 0.00 12.33
CA ASP A 73 -9.23 1.01 12.82
C ASP A 73 -10.17 1.51 11.73
N CYS A 74 -9.75 1.41 10.46
CA CYS A 74 -10.51 1.90 9.33
C CYS A 74 -10.32 0.99 8.11
N LEU A 75 -11.42 0.73 7.37
CA LEU A 75 -11.40 0.06 6.07
C LEU A 75 -12.00 0.99 5.02
N ILE A 76 -11.26 1.28 3.98
CA ILE A 76 -11.64 2.22 2.92
C ILE A 76 -11.58 1.53 1.57
N ASP A 77 -12.69 1.55 0.84
CA ASP A 77 -12.73 1.13 -0.57
C ASP A 77 -12.37 2.32 -1.48
N LYS A 78 -11.54 2.10 -2.49
CA LYS A 78 -11.18 3.09 -3.50
C LYS A 78 -11.29 2.56 -4.93
N GLN A 79 -11.44 3.46 -5.89
CA GLN A 79 -11.52 3.14 -7.32
C GLN A 79 -10.32 3.67 -8.12
N LEU A 80 -9.59 4.62 -7.58
CA LEU A 80 -8.43 5.24 -8.23
C LEU A 80 -7.13 4.83 -7.52
N PRO A 81 -5.97 4.97 -8.15
CA PRO A 81 -4.68 4.61 -7.54
C PRO A 81 -4.43 5.29 -6.20
N GLY A 82 -4.66 6.59 -6.12
CA GLY A 82 -4.46 7.34 -4.89
C GLY A 82 -5.55 7.09 -3.86
N SER A 83 -5.14 6.81 -2.64
CA SER A 83 -6.06 6.45 -1.55
C SER A 83 -6.87 7.64 -1.01
N PHE A 84 -6.51 8.86 -1.34
CA PHE A 84 -7.25 10.08 -0.93
C PHE A 84 -8.34 10.49 -1.91
N THR A 85 -8.25 10.07 -3.17
CA THR A 85 -9.18 10.54 -4.21
C THR A 85 -10.53 9.84 -4.11
N GLY A 86 -11.56 10.61 -3.75
CA GLY A 86 -12.94 10.11 -3.66
C GLY A 86 -13.17 9.14 -2.50
N THR A 87 -12.40 9.30 -1.42
CA THR A 87 -12.48 8.50 -0.19
C THR A 87 -12.52 9.39 1.05
N ASP A 88 -12.79 8.80 2.19
CA ASP A 88 -12.81 9.48 3.50
C ASP A 88 -11.45 9.42 4.23
N LEU A 89 -10.35 9.01 3.54
CA LEU A 89 -9.05 8.81 4.20
C LEU A 89 -8.53 10.09 4.85
N GLU A 90 -8.64 11.24 4.17
CA GLU A 90 -8.15 12.51 4.71
C GLU A 90 -8.91 12.89 5.99
N SER A 91 -10.24 12.82 5.97
CA SER A 91 -11.06 13.15 7.15
C SER A 91 -10.82 12.16 8.31
N TRP A 92 -10.59 10.88 7.99
CA TRP A 92 -10.22 9.90 9.00
C TRP A 92 -8.86 10.21 9.63
N LEU A 93 -7.83 10.52 8.85
CA LEU A 93 -6.50 10.91 9.36
C LEU A 93 -6.58 12.16 10.25
N GLN A 94 -7.39 13.15 9.85
CA GLN A 94 -7.64 14.33 10.68
C GLN A 94 -8.31 13.96 12.02
N SER A 95 -9.27 13.04 12.01
CA SER A 95 -9.99 12.59 13.21
C SER A 95 -9.09 11.91 14.24
N VAL A 96 -8.03 11.25 13.78
CA VAL A 96 -7.01 10.62 14.64
C VAL A 96 -5.79 11.51 14.87
N SER A 97 -5.83 12.77 14.40
CA SER A 97 -4.75 13.76 14.54
C SER A 97 -3.40 13.27 13.97
N ALA A 98 -3.43 12.52 12.87
CA ALA A 98 -2.23 12.04 12.21
C ALA A 98 -1.48 13.19 11.51
N ASP A 99 -0.20 13.33 11.75
CA ASP A 99 0.72 14.23 11.03
C ASP A 99 1.67 13.46 10.09
N THR A 100 1.71 12.16 10.22
CA THR A 100 2.59 11.25 9.49
C THR A 100 1.79 10.05 8.98
N VAL A 101 2.08 9.61 7.78
CA VAL A 101 1.54 8.36 7.23
C VAL A 101 2.67 7.41 6.86
N THR A 102 2.62 6.20 7.37
CA THR A 102 3.53 5.12 7.03
C THR A 102 2.86 4.21 6.01
N ILE A 103 3.49 4.01 4.85
CA ILE A 103 2.91 3.31 3.70
C ILE A 103 3.49 1.91 3.56
N SER A 104 2.58 0.92 3.52
CA SER A 104 2.85 -0.47 3.17
C SER A 104 1.79 -1.01 2.22
N GLY A 105 2.07 -2.08 1.48
CA GLY A 105 1.11 -2.74 0.57
C GLY A 105 1.49 -2.65 -0.91
N TYR A 106 0.50 -2.62 -1.81
CA TYR A 106 0.69 -2.79 -3.25
C TYR A 106 -0.04 -1.74 -4.10
N MET A 107 0.42 -1.56 -5.35
CA MET A 107 1.78 -1.83 -5.82
C MET A 107 2.64 -0.61 -5.55
N THR A 108 3.93 -0.84 -5.32
CA THR A 108 4.93 0.21 -5.04
C THR A 108 4.82 1.39 -5.99
N HIS A 109 4.74 1.12 -7.31
CA HIS A 109 4.83 2.11 -8.39
C HIS A 109 3.48 2.74 -8.79
N ILE A 110 2.36 2.30 -8.22
CA ILE A 110 1.03 2.84 -8.53
C ILE A 110 0.35 3.34 -7.26
N CYS A 111 -0.36 2.45 -6.54
CA CYS A 111 -1.20 2.89 -5.42
C CYS A 111 -0.38 3.44 -4.26
N CYS A 112 0.75 2.81 -3.92
CA CYS A 112 1.62 3.29 -2.86
C CYS A 112 2.29 4.63 -3.25
N ASP A 113 2.91 4.72 -4.43
CA ASP A 113 3.55 5.94 -4.93
C ASP A 113 2.55 7.10 -5.04
N THR A 114 1.37 6.86 -5.63
CA THR A 114 0.35 7.90 -5.78
C THR A 114 -0.16 8.39 -4.43
N THR A 115 -0.42 7.48 -3.49
CA THR A 115 -0.87 7.83 -2.13
C THR A 115 0.18 8.63 -1.38
N ALA A 116 1.47 8.26 -1.49
CA ALA A 116 2.58 8.99 -0.89
C ALA A 116 2.65 10.43 -1.39
N ARG A 117 2.55 10.63 -2.71
CA ARG A 117 2.55 11.98 -3.32
C ARG A 117 1.36 12.81 -2.87
N GLN A 118 0.17 12.23 -2.82
CA GLN A 118 -1.02 12.91 -2.32
C GLN A 118 -0.86 13.31 -0.84
N ALA A 119 -0.37 12.40 0.00
CA ALA A 119 -0.15 12.68 1.42
C ALA A 119 0.82 13.85 1.62
N MET A 120 1.94 13.87 0.88
CA MET A 120 2.90 14.96 0.92
C MET A 120 2.28 16.30 0.48
N HIS A 121 1.46 16.30 -0.57
CA HIS A 121 0.75 17.51 -1.03
C HIS A 121 -0.30 18.01 -0.02
N LEU A 122 -0.82 17.14 0.83
CA LEU A 122 -1.71 17.48 1.95
C LEU A 122 -0.94 17.95 3.20
N GLY A 123 0.39 18.02 3.14
CA GLY A 123 1.24 18.48 4.23
C GLY A 123 1.58 17.41 5.27
N LEU A 124 1.26 16.16 5.02
CA LEU A 124 1.62 15.04 5.88
C LEU A 124 3.09 14.66 5.66
N LYS A 125 3.76 14.23 6.72
CA LYS A 125 5.02 13.50 6.59
C LYS A 125 4.72 12.10 6.07
N VAL A 126 5.61 11.59 5.22
CA VAL A 126 5.43 10.28 4.59
C VAL A 126 6.63 9.39 4.88
N GLU A 127 6.37 8.24 5.44
CA GLU A 127 7.32 7.13 5.58
C GLU A 127 6.91 6.03 4.59
N PHE A 128 7.86 5.57 3.77
CA PHE A 128 7.59 4.56 2.74
C PHE A 128 8.40 3.30 3.05
N LEU A 129 7.74 2.20 3.37
CA LEU A 129 8.41 0.97 3.80
C LEU A 129 8.84 0.14 2.59
N ARG A 130 10.16 0.12 2.34
CA ARG A 130 10.74 -0.51 1.14
C ARG A 130 10.54 -2.03 1.07
N ASP A 131 10.54 -2.72 2.20
CA ASP A 131 10.40 -4.16 2.31
C ASP A 131 8.95 -4.61 2.59
N ALA A 132 8.08 -3.68 3.00
CA ALA A 132 6.66 -3.90 3.20
C ALA A 132 5.79 -3.31 2.06
N THR A 133 6.39 -2.96 0.93
CA THR A 133 5.71 -2.65 -0.33
C THR A 133 6.23 -3.57 -1.42
N GLY A 134 5.45 -3.81 -2.46
CA GLY A 134 5.84 -4.76 -3.48
C GLY A 134 5.29 -4.47 -4.88
N THR A 135 5.87 -5.14 -5.87
CA THR A 135 5.46 -5.02 -7.27
C THR A 135 5.76 -6.31 -8.05
N LEU A 136 5.48 -6.28 -9.35
CA LEU A 136 5.67 -7.38 -10.29
C LEU A 136 6.43 -6.89 -11.53
N ASN A 137 6.87 -7.82 -12.40
CA ASN A 137 7.45 -7.48 -13.70
C ASN A 137 6.38 -6.84 -14.58
N ILE A 138 6.76 -5.82 -15.34
CA ILE A 138 5.84 -5.09 -16.22
C ILE A 138 6.38 -5.13 -17.64
N GLU A 139 5.51 -5.52 -18.56
CA GLU A 139 5.75 -5.44 -20.00
C GLU A 139 4.52 -4.86 -20.68
N ASN A 140 4.74 -3.86 -21.54
CA ASN A 140 3.69 -3.18 -22.29
C ASN A 140 4.30 -2.47 -23.52
N THR A 141 3.50 -1.70 -24.25
CA THR A 141 3.93 -0.97 -25.45
C THR A 141 5.01 0.08 -25.21
N ALA A 142 5.20 0.52 -23.94
CA ALA A 142 6.26 1.49 -23.58
C ALA A 142 7.61 0.80 -23.29
N GLY A 143 7.60 -0.50 -22.98
CA GLY A 143 8.81 -1.26 -22.69
C GLY A 143 8.60 -2.37 -21.68
N SER A 144 9.72 -2.90 -21.19
CA SER A 144 9.75 -3.97 -20.18
C SER A 144 10.68 -3.58 -19.02
N VAL A 145 10.23 -3.84 -17.80
CA VAL A 145 10.98 -3.54 -16.57
C VAL A 145 10.76 -4.67 -15.58
N THR A 146 11.84 -5.14 -14.96
CA THR A 146 11.72 -6.13 -13.87
C THR A 146 11.10 -5.50 -12.63
N ALA A 147 10.50 -6.33 -11.78
CA ALA A 147 9.93 -5.89 -10.51
C ALA A 147 10.96 -5.16 -9.63
N GLU A 148 12.17 -5.70 -9.54
CA GLU A 148 13.27 -5.09 -8.78
C GLU A 148 13.67 -3.72 -9.31
N GLN A 149 13.81 -3.58 -10.64
CA GLN A 149 14.14 -2.29 -11.26
C GLN A 149 13.04 -1.25 -11.02
N MET A 150 11.79 -1.63 -11.22
CA MET A 150 10.64 -0.75 -10.99
C MET A 150 10.57 -0.32 -9.52
N HIS A 151 10.67 -1.27 -8.60
CA HIS A 151 10.65 -1.01 -7.16
C HIS A 151 11.76 -0.05 -6.74
N THR A 152 13.00 -0.35 -7.12
CA THR A 152 14.18 0.47 -6.81
C THR A 152 14.06 1.89 -7.37
N ALA A 153 13.60 2.03 -8.62
CA ALA A 153 13.43 3.35 -9.24
C ALA A 153 12.41 4.22 -8.50
N ILE A 154 11.28 3.63 -8.10
CA ILE A 154 10.25 4.35 -7.36
C ILE A 154 10.74 4.73 -5.97
N LEU A 155 11.36 3.82 -5.21
CA LEU A 155 11.89 4.13 -3.88
C LEU A 155 12.95 5.22 -3.94
N THR A 156 13.82 5.20 -4.96
CA THR A 156 14.83 6.25 -5.17
C THR A 156 14.16 7.62 -5.42
N ALA A 157 13.10 7.64 -6.23
CA ALA A 157 12.35 8.86 -6.49
C ALA A 157 11.59 9.37 -5.24
N GLN A 158 10.99 8.46 -4.48
CA GLN A 158 10.32 8.78 -3.22
C GLN A 158 11.28 9.44 -2.22
N GLN A 159 12.47 8.87 -2.04
CA GLN A 159 13.48 9.36 -1.10
C GLN A 159 14.00 10.77 -1.45
N MET A 160 13.88 11.21 -2.71
CA MET A 160 14.39 12.53 -3.09
C MET A 160 13.66 13.68 -2.40
N PHE A 161 12.32 13.69 -2.39
CA PHE A 161 11.52 14.82 -1.95
C PHE A 161 10.15 14.48 -1.35
N ILE A 162 9.71 13.22 -1.44
CA ILE A 162 8.31 12.86 -1.16
C ILE A 162 8.18 12.17 0.18
N SER A 163 9.03 11.21 0.45
CA SER A 163 8.95 10.39 1.66
C SER A 163 10.32 10.00 2.19
N GLU A 164 10.36 9.68 3.46
CA GLU A 164 11.49 8.96 4.04
C GLU A 164 11.32 7.46 3.76
N VAL A 165 12.28 6.86 3.05
CA VAL A 165 12.25 5.44 2.72
C VAL A 165 12.97 4.65 3.80
N LEU A 166 12.24 3.74 4.46
CA LEU A 166 12.71 2.97 5.61
C LEU A 166 12.56 1.46 5.35
N SER A 167 13.32 0.65 6.07
CA SER A 167 12.94 -0.74 6.29
C SER A 167 11.88 -0.84 7.39
N SER A 168 11.13 -1.93 7.41
CA SER A 168 10.18 -2.22 8.49
C SER A 168 10.88 -2.28 9.85
N GLU A 169 12.10 -2.85 9.90
CA GLU A 169 12.93 -2.90 11.10
C GLU A 169 13.35 -1.51 11.59
N ASP A 170 13.82 -0.64 10.68
CA ASP A 170 14.23 0.72 11.06
C ASP A 170 13.03 1.55 11.53
N TRP A 171 11.88 1.37 10.88
CA TRP A 171 10.63 2.00 11.30
C TRP A 171 10.21 1.54 12.72
N SER A 172 10.20 0.23 12.96
CA SER A 172 9.79 -0.33 14.25
C SER A 172 10.68 0.13 15.42
N LYS A 173 11.97 0.39 15.17
CA LYS A 173 12.92 0.90 16.20
C LYS A 173 12.66 2.35 16.61
N ARG A 174 11.81 3.07 15.88
CA ARG A 174 11.47 4.49 16.18
C ARG A 174 10.25 4.65 17.06
N LEU A 175 9.53 3.57 17.30
CA LEU A 175 8.32 3.52 18.11
C LEU A 175 8.62 3.17 19.56
#